data_aa29f1ac9ed25fc7b3cbb571a646454b
#
_entry.id   aa29f1ac9ed25fc7b3cbb571a646454b
#
_cell.length_a   1.000
_cell.length_b   1.000
_cell.length_c   1.000
_cell.angle_alpha   90.00
_cell.angle_beta   90.00
_cell.angle_gamma   90.00
#
_symmetry.space_group_name_H-M   'P 1'
#
loop_
_entity.id
_entity.type
_entity.pdbx_description
1 polymer ?
#
loop_
_entity_poly.entity_id
_entity_poly.type
_entity_poly.pdbx_seq_one_letter_code
_entity_poly.pdbx_strand_id
1 'polypeptide(L)'
;MTIDHRVLKARHIEFPEYHQVYHIAQLGNFIDYDTRNMEADARFRLECIQKELDQHGMLHPIIISYNAYEVSVGHQRVWYAKSRGYTHIDCYHIPDQQAWEKVFNYTQSNDYWKKYSHSEKCKLS
;
A
#
# COMPACT_ATOMS: atom_id res chain seq x y z
N MET A 1 -5.93 -20.74 22.27
CA MET A 1 -5.01 -20.45 21.15
C MET A 1 -5.24 -19.05 20.63
N THR A 2 -4.22 -18.25 20.60
CA THR A 2 -4.31 -16.89 20.08
C THR A 2 -4.09 -16.89 18.57
N ILE A 3 -4.97 -16.22 17.86
CA ILE A 3 -4.78 -15.96 16.44
C ILE A 3 -3.87 -14.75 16.33
N ASP A 4 -2.75 -14.94 15.67
CA ASP A 4 -1.79 -13.86 15.50
C ASP A 4 -2.25 -12.96 14.34
N HIS A 5 -2.84 -11.83 14.69
CA HIS A 5 -3.26 -10.83 13.71
C HIS A 5 -2.17 -9.80 13.52
N ARG A 6 -1.50 -9.86 12.39
CA ARG A 6 -0.49 -8.86 12.04
C ARG A 6 -1.11 -7.81 11.14
N VAL A 7 -1.09 -6.56 11.60
CA VAL A 7 -1.65 -5.43 10.87
C VAL A 7 -0.50 -4.59 10.32
N LEU A 8 -0.51 -4.34 9.02
CA LEU A 8 0.39 -3.35 8.42
C LEU A 8 -0.24 -1.99 8.63
N LYS A 9 0.26 -1.27 9.62
CA LYS A 9 -0.28 0.02 10.03
C LYS A 9 0.39 1.15 9.27
N ALA A 10 -0.41 2.15 8.89
CA ALA A 10 0.12 3.38 8.34
C ALA A 10 0.68 4.24 9.47
N ARG A 11 1.76 4.96 9.18
CA ARG A 11 2.38 5.86 10.15
C ARG A 11 1.58 7.14 10.34
N HIS A 12 0.78 7.51 9.33
CA HIS A 12 0.04 8.76 9.34
C HIS A 12 -1.37 8.56 8.81
N ILE A 13 -2.37 8.90 9.61
CA ILE A 13 -3.78 8.84 9.23
C ILE A 13 -4.30 10.27 9.16
N GLU A 14 -4.36 10.83 7.96
CA GLU A 14 -4.86 12.20 7.76
C GLU A 14 -6.37 12.27 7.75
N PHE A 15 -7.02 11.19 7.30
CA PHE A 15 -8.47 11.15 7.16
C PHE A 15 -9.06 10.04 8.04
N PRO A 16 -9.10 10.24 9.37
CA PRO A 16 -9.60 9.18 10.26
C PRO A 16 -11.04 8.80 9.99
N GLU A 17 -11.84 9.71 9.40
CA GLU A 17 -13.24 9.43 9.04
C GLU A 17 -13.36 8.35 7.97
N TYR A 18 -12.33 8.12 7.17
CA TYR A 18 -12.31 7.10 6.13
C TYR A 18 -11.47 5.88 6.50
N HIS A 19 -10.81 5.92 7.65
CA HIS A 19 -9.88 4.88 8.05
C HIS A 19 -10.60 3.60 8.42
N GLN A 20 -10.14 2.49 7.85
CA GLN A 20 -10.59 1.14 8.17
C GLN A 20 -9.40 0.20 8.18
N VAL A 21 -9.52 -0.87 8.94
CA VAL A 21 -8.55 -1.96 8.91
C VAL A 21 -9.26 -3.17 8.33
N TYR A 22 -8.79 -3.63 7.18
CA TYR A 22 -9.41 -4.77 6.51
C TYR A 22 -8.47 -5.96 6.49
N HIS A 23 -9.05 -7.15 6.60
CA HIS A 23 -8.32 -8.38 6.31
C HIS A 23 -7.96 -8.37 4.83
N ILE A 24 -6.70 -8.71 4.52
CA ILE A 24 -6.22 -8.68 3.13
C ILE A 24 -7.07 -9.58 2.24
N ALA A 25 -7.58 -10.68 2.76
CA ALA A 25 -8.44 -11.60 2.03
C ALA A 25 -9.78 -10.99 1.61
N GLN A 26 -10.21 -9.89 2.24
CA GLN A 26 -11.44 -9.17 1.87
C GLN A 26 -11.24 -8.27 0.66
N LEU A 27 -9.99 -7.92 0.36
CA LEU A 27 -9.67 -6.97 -0.70
C LEU A 27 -9.62 -7.67 -2.05
N GLY A 28 -10.18 -7.03 -3.06
CA GLY A 28 -10.14 -7.52 -4.43
C GLY A 28 -9.33 -6.61 -5.33
N ASN A 29 -9.18 -7.03 -6.57
CA ASN A 29 -8.58 -6.24 -7.64
C ASN A 29 -7.18 -5.72 -7.33
N PHE A 30 -6.40 -6.47 -6.57
CA PHE A 30 -5.00 -6.12 -6.38
C PHE A 30 -4.12 -7.06 -7.21
N ILE A 31 -2.96 -6.53 -7.60
CA ILE A 31 -2.04 -7.25 -8.47
C ILE A 31 -1.21 -8.23 -7.64
N ASP A 32 -1.19 -9.48 -8.07
CA ASP A 32 -0.33 -10.50 -7.48
C ASP A 32 0.92 -10.62 -8.35
N TYR A 33 2.00 -10.00 -7.92
CA TYR A 33 3.20 -9.90 -8.74
C TYR A 33 3.96 -11.22 -8.78
N ASP A 34 4.19 -11.72 -9.97
CA ASP A 34 5.02 -12.90 -10.17
C ASP A 34 6.44 -12.44 -10.51
N THR A 35 7.27 -12.37 -9.49
CA THR A 35 8.63 -11.82 -9.62
C THR A 35 9.51 -12.65 -10.54
N ARG A 36 9.18 -13.92 -10.75
CA ARG A 36 9.97 -14.80 -11.62
C ARG A 36 9.77 -14.49 -13.10
N ASN A 37 8.62 -13.90 -13.43
CA ASN A 37 8.26 -13.59 -14.82
C ASN A 37 8.25 -12.09 -15.11
N MET A 38 8.75 -11.28 -14.17
CA MET A 38 8.82 -9.83 -14.34
C MET A 38 10.09 -9.44 -15.09
N GLU A 39 9.98 -8.37 -15.85
CA GLU A 39 11.14 -7.72 -16.44
C GLU A 39 12.07 -7.20 -15.33
N ALA A 40 13.37 -7.13 -15.63
CA ALA A 40 14.39 -6.78 -14.65
C ALA A 40 14.13 -5.41 -14.01
N ASP A 41 13.74 -4.41 -14.81
CA ASP A 41 13.49 -3.06 -14.30
C ASP A 41 12.27 -3.02 -13.36
N ALA A 42 11.21 -3.73 -13.73
CA ALA A 42 10.01 -3.79 -12.91
C ALA A 42 10.28 -4.51 -11.59
N ARG A 43 11.02 -5.61 -11.65
CA ARG A 43 11.41 -6.36 -10.45
C ARG A 43 12.29 -5.53 -9.54
N PHE A 44 13.23 -4.79 -10.11
CA PHE A 44 14.12 -3.91 -9.34
C PHE A 44 13.32 -2.84 -8.60
N ARG A 45 12.35 -2.21 -9.27
CA ARG A 45 11.50 -1.20 -8.62
C ARG A 45 10.68 -1.81 -7.49
N LEU A 46 10.17 -3.02 -7.68
CA LEU A 46 9.41 -3.70 -6.63
C LEU A 46 10.30 -4.03 -5.43
N GLU A 47 11.52 -4.46 -5.67
CA GLU A 47 12.50 -4.70 -4.61
C GLU A 47 12.84 -3.43 -3.84
N CYS A 48 12.97 -2.31 -4.55
CA CYS A 48 13.20 -1.01 -3.90
C CYS A 48 12.04 -0.62 -3.00
N ILE A 49 10.81 -0.83 -3.46
CA ILE A 49 9.62 -0.54 -2.66
C ILE A 49 9.58 -1.42 -1.42
N GLN A 50 9.94 -2.69 -1.55
CA GLN A 50 10.02 -3.59 -0.40
C GLN A 50 11.03 -3.11 0.63
N LYS A 51 12.20 -2.68 0.18
CA LYS A 51 13.23 -2.13 1.07
C LYS A 51 12.74 -0.88 1.78
N GLU A 52 12.07 0.01 1.06
CA GLU A 52 11.53 1.23 1.65
C GLU A 52 10.49 0.90 2.73
N LEU A 53 9.61 -0.04 2.44
CA LEU A 53 8.60 -0.45 3.40
C LEU A 53 9.22 -1.16 4.61
N ASP A 54 10.24 -1.98 4.40
CA ASP A 54 10.94 -2.64 5.50
C ASP A 54 11.65 -1.63 6.41
N GLN A 55 12.22 -0.57 5.84
CA GLN A 55 12.98 0.43 6.58
C GLN A 55 12.09 1.48 7.24
N HIS A 56 11.07 1.94 6.53
CA HIS A 56 10.30 3.12 6.94
C HIS A 56 8.85 2.82 7.29
N GLY A 57 8.35 1.62 6.93
CA GLY A 57 6.96 1.28 7.10
C GLY A 57 6.09 1.97 6.06
N MET A 58 4.78 1.74 6.17
CA MET A 58 3.80 2.35 5.28
C MET A 58 3.44 3.73 5.80
N LEU A 59 3.66 4.76 4.99
CA LEU A 59 3.39 6.14 5.44
C LEU A 59 1.90 6.43 5.50
N HIS A 60 1.19 6.16 4.43
CA HIS A 60 -0.26 6.37 4.32
C HIS A 60 -0.99 5.06 4.08
N PRO A 61 -2.26 4.97 4.50
CA PRO A 61 -3.08 3.81 4.16
C PRO A 61 -3.24 3.66 2.64
N ILE A 62 -3.54 2.45 2.20
CA ILE A 62 -3.94 2.21 0.82
C ILE A 62 -5.35 2.77 0.61
N ILE A 63 -5.75 2.97 -0.64
CA ILE A 63 -7.07 3.52 -0.96
C ILE A 63 -7.94 2.43 -1.56
N ILE A 64 -9.11 2.25 -0.97
CA ILE A 64 -10.11 1.27 -1.41
C ILE A 64 -11.23 2.02 -2.12
N SER A 65 -11.66 1.46 -3.24
CA SER A 65 -12.71 2.01 -4.08
C SER A 65 -14.02 2.19 -3.31
N TYR A 66 -14.76 3.25 -3.62
CA TYR A 66 -15.97 3.60 -2.88
C TYR A 66 -17.17 2.68 -3.16
N ASN A 67 -17.15 1.89 -4.21
CA ASN A 67 -18.27 1.01 -4.57
C ASN A 67 -18.01 -0.46 -4.32
N ALA A 68 -16.84 -0.83 -3.79
CA ALA A 68 -16.50 -2.23 -3.54
C ALA A 68 -15.29 -2.29 -2.60
N TYR A 69 -14.87 -3.51 -2.27
CA TYR A 69 -13.62 -3.72 -1.51
C TYR A 69 -12.43 -3.90 -2.46
N GLU A 70 -12.36 -3.08 -3.47
CA GLU A 70 -11.32 -3.17 -4.49
C GLU A 70 -10.20 -2.17 -4.21
N VAL A 71 -8.96 -2.65 -4.33
CA VAL A 71 -7.79 -1.80 -4.15
C VAL A 71 -7.68 -0.86 -5.34
N SER A 72 -7.74 0.43 -5.06
CA SER A 72 -7.61 1.48 -6.05
C SER A 72 -6.17 1.99 -6.13
N VAL A 73 -5.56 2.21 -4.98
CA VAL A 73 -4.16 2.66 -4.89
C VAL A 73 -3.48 1.85 -3.80
N GLY A 74 -2.31 1.32 -4.11
CA GLY A 74 -1.51 0.59 -3.15
C GLY A 74 -1.35 -0.90 -3.43
N HIS A 75 -1.48 -1.32 -4.68
CA HIS A 75 -1.32 -2.73 -5.07
C HIS A 75 0.01 -3.32 -4.59
N GLN A 76 1.09 -2.57 -4.71
CA GLN A 76 2.41 -3.02 -4.29
C GLN A 76 2.50 -3.16 -2.78
N ARG A 77 1.82 -2.31 -2.03
CA ARG A 77 1.78 -2.40 -0.56
C ARG A 77 0.97 -3.60 -0.09
N VAL A 78 -0.12 -3.93 -0.78
CA VAL A 78 -0.88 -5.14 -0.49
C VAL A 78 -0.03 -6.38 -0.76
N TRP A 79 0.65 -6.41 -1.89
CA TRP A 79 1.55 -7.51 -2.24
C TRP A 79 2.67 -7.65 -1.20
N TYR A 80 3.25 -6.54 -0.78
CA TYR A 80 4.27 -6.52 0.27
C TYR A 80 3.71 -7.11 1.57
N ALA A 81 2.54 -6.67 1.98
CA ALA A 81 1.90 -7.14 3.21
C ALA A 81 1.70 -8.66 3.17
N LYS A 82 1.19 -9.17 2.07
CA LYS A 82 1.02 -10.62 1.90
C LYS A 82 2.35 -11.35 1.99
N SER A 83 3.37 -10.86 1.31
CA SER A 83 4.68 -11.52 1.29
C SER A 83 5.39 -11.47 2.63
N ARG A 84 5.06 -10.53 3.49
CA ARG A 84 5.63 -10.41 4.84
C ARG A 84 4.77 -11.07 5.92
N GLY A 85 3.66 -11.72 5.54
CA GLY A 85 2.81 -12.45 6.48
C GLY A 85 1.84 -11.59 7.28
N TYR A 86 1.57 -10.37 6.83
CA TYR A 86 0.53 -9.56 7.44
C TYR A 86 -0.85 -10.12 7.07
N THR A 87 -1.78 -10.04 8.00
CA THR A 87 -3.16 -10.48 7.78
C THR A 87 -4.09 -9.33 7.48
N HIS A 88 -3.78 -8.14 7.99
CA HIS A 88 -4.61 -6.95 7.89
C HIS A 88 -3.77 -5.77 7.41
N ILE A 89 -4.44 -4.75 6.90
CA ILE A 89 -3.78 -3.55 6.39
C ILE A 89 -4.68 -2.34 6.62
N ASP A 90 -4.05 -1.22 6.99
CA ASP A 90 -4.74 0.06 7.11
C ASP A 90 -5.17 0.56 5.74
N CYS A 91 -6.42 1.01 5.65
CA CYS A 91 -7.03 1.46 4.41
C CYS A 91 -7.78 2.77 4.62
N TYR A 92 -7.91 3.54 3.56
CA TYR A 92 -8.95 4.55 3.44
C TYR A 92 -10.04 3.97 2.54
N HIS A 93 -11.20 3.69 3.10
CA HIS A 93 -12.36 3.26 2.34
C HIS A 93 -13.24 4.48 2.14
N ILE A 94 -13.20 5.04 0.95
CA ILE A 94 -13.77 6.34 0.67
C ILE A 94 -15.23 6.21 0.21
N PRO A 95 -16.10 7.20 0.56
CA PRO A 95 -17.53 7.07 0.27
C PRO A 95 -17.93 7.46 -1.15
N ASP A 96 -17.15 8.31 -1.83
CA ASP A 96 -17.55 8.83 -3.14
C ASP A 96 -16.33 9.33 -3.92
N GLN A 97 -16.57 9.75 -5.16
CA GLN A 97 -15.52 10.23 -6.06
C GLN A 97 -14.82 11.49 -5.53
N GLN A 98 -15.57 12.38 -4.92
CA GLN A 98 -15.01 13.61 -4.39
C GLN A 98 -14.02 13.34 -3.25
N ALA A 99 -14.40 12.45 -2.35
CA ALA A 99 -13.51 12.01 -1.27
C ALA A 99 -12.29 11.29 -1.84
N TRP A 100 -12.48 10.48 -2.89
CA TRP A 100 -11.40 9.77 -3.54
C TRP A 100 -10.35 10.76 -4.07
N GLU A 101 -10.77 11.79 -4.78
CA GLU A 101 -9.86 12.79 -5.32
C GLU A 101 -9.09 13.51 -4.22
N LYS A 102 -9.78 13.88 -3.14
CA LYS A 102 -9.18 14.56 -2.01
C LYS A 102 -8.09 13.71 -1.36
N VAL A 103 -8.41 12.45 -1.08
CA VAL A 103 -7.48 11.53 -0.43
C VAL A 103 -6.32 11.19 -1.37
N PHE A 104 -6.61 10.91 -2.63
CA PHE A 104 -5.59 10.59 -3.62
C PHE A 104 -4.59 11.73 -3.78
N ASN A 105 -5.09 12.95 -3.96
CA ASN A 105 -4.22 14.12 -4.15
C ASN A 105 -3.34 14.36 -2.92
N TYR A 106 -3.90 14.22 -1.73
CA TYR A 106 -3.13 14.38 -0.50
C TYR A 106 -2.02 13.34 -0.40
N THR A 107 -2.36 12.08 -0.58
CA THR A 107 -1.39 11.00 -0.41
C THR A 107 -0.30 11.03 -1.48
N GLN A 108 -0.65 11.39 -2.72
CA GLN A 108 0.34 11.51 -3.78
C GLN A 108 1.31 12.66 -3.54
N SER A 109 0.82 13.76 -2.98
CA SER A 109 1.66 14.92 -2.70
C SER A 109 2.58 14.71 -1.50
N ASN A 110 2.16 13.89 -0.56
CA ASN A 110 2.85 13.72 0.72
C ASN A 110 3.48 12.34 0.91
N ASP A 111 3.35 11.47 -0.05
CA ASP A 111 3.89 10.12 0.06
C ASP A 111 5.41 10.15 -0.11
N TYR A 112 6.11 9.56 0.84
CA TYR A 112 7.57 9.59 0.84
C TYR A 112 8.18 8.78 -0.30
N TRP A 113 7.52 7.75 -0.80
CA TRP A 113 8.11 6.99 -1.89
C TRP A 113 8.08 7.69 -3.23
N LYS A 114 7.29 8.74 -3.35
CA LYS A 114 7.43 9.64 -4.48
C LYS A 114 8.81 10.30 -4.45
N LYS A 115 9.35 10.52 -3.27
CA LYS A 115 10.71 11.02 -3.08
C LYS A 115 11.76 9.95 -3.35
N TYR A 116 11.43 8.69 -3.05
CA TYR A 116 12.38 7.58 -3.14
C TYR A 116 12.33 6.82 -4.45
N SER A 117 11.19 6.78 -5.12
CA SER A 117 11.02 6.03 -6.36
C SER A 117 11.93 6.53 -7.49
N HIS A 118 12.33 7.80 -7.40
CA HIS A 118 13.24 8.42 -8.36
C HIS A 118 14.58 8.80 -7.70
N SER A 119 14.85 8.31 -6.52
CA SER A 119 16.04 8.68 -5.78
C SER A 119 17.23 7.80 -6.18
N GLU A 120 18.41 8.35 -5.97
CA GLU A 120 19.66 7.61 -6.15
C GLU A 120 19.73 6.39 -5.23
N LYS A 121 19.08 6.45 -4.06
CA LYS A 121 19.01 5.33 -3.12
C LYS A 121 18.44 4.07 -3.76
N CYS A 122 17.34 4.22 -4.48
CA CYS A 122 16.70 3.08 -5.12
C CYS A 122 17.57 2.54 -6.26
N LYS A 123 18.23 3.42 -6.96
CA LYS A 123 19.10 3.05 -8.09
C LYS A 123 20.37 2.35 -7.63
N LEU A 124 20.84 2.69 -6.43
CA LEU A 124 22.12 2.19 -5.93
C LEU A 124 22.01 0.96 -5.04
N SER A 125 20.79 0.58 -4.68
CA SER A 125 20.59 -0.54 -3.77
C SER A 125 20.64 -1.90 -4.43
#